data_1beb0cc1f34b29a79e2718d2c4bd217f
#
_entry.id   1beb0cc1f34b29a79e2718d2c4bd217f
#
_cell.length_a   1.000
_cell.length_b   1.000
_cell.length_c   1.000
_cell.angle_alpha   90.00
_cell.angle_beta   90.00
_cell.angle_gamma   90.00
#
_symmetry.space_group_name_H-M   'P 1'
#
loop_
_entity.id
_entity.type
_entity.pdbx_description
1 polymer ?
#
loop_
_entity_poly.entity_id
_entity_poly.type
_entity_poly.pdbx_seq_one_letter_code
_entity_poly.pdbx_strand_id
1 'polypeptide(L)'
;MHDFHLTQNNIEINKMNVITKTVELPDGRTISIETGKLAKQADGAVMLRMNDTMLLATVCAAKDAVPGTDFMPLQVEYREKYYAAGRFPGGFTKREGKANDDEILTCRLVDRALRPLFPSNYHAEVYVN
;
A
#
# COMPACT_ATOMS: atom_id res chain seq x y z
N MET A 1 -43.77 3.34 -36.17
CA MET A 1 -42.99 2.15 -35.76
C MET A 1 -41.54 2.58 -35.83
N HIS A 2 -41.00 3.07 -34.72
CA HIS A 2 -39.60 3.51 -34.64
C HIS A 2 -38.82 2.45 -33.84
N ASP A 3 -37.95 1.76 -34.55
CA ASP A 3 -37.02 0.79 -33.97
C ASP A 3 -35.95 1.52 -33.17
N PHE A 4 -36.00 1.35 -31.86
CA PHE A 4 -34.92 1.77 -30.95
C PHE A 4 -33.81 0.72 -31.03
N HIS A 5 -32.79 0.99 -31.82
CA HIS A 5 -31.53 0.27 -31.75
C HIS A 5 -30.80 0.66 -30.45
N LEU A 6 -30.92 -0.17 -29.44
CA LEU A 6 -30.05 -0.14 -28.27
C LEU A 6 -28.65 -0.60 -28.68
N THR A 7 -27.78 0.37 -28.90
CA THR A 7 -26.35 0.14 -29.02
C THR A 7 -25.85 -0.38 -27.66
N GLN A 8 -25.57 -1.67 -27.56
CA GLN A 8 -24.87 -2.23 -26.43
C GLN A 8 -23.46 -1.64 -26.41
N ASN A 9 -23.25 -0.65 -25.56
CA ASN A 9 -21.91 -0.23 -25.17
C ASN A 9 -21.27 -1.40 -24.42
N ASN A 10 -20.43 -2.15 -25.11
CA ASN A 10 -19.50 -3.07 -24.51
C ASN A 10 -18.57 -2.25 -23.62
N ILE A 11 -18.91 -2.14 -22.35
CA ILE A 11 -17.95 -1.76 -21.32
C ILE A 11 -16.96 -2.92 -21.29
N GLU A 12 -15.84 -2.79 -21.98
CA GLU A 12 -14.69 -3.63 -21.75
C GLU A 12 -14.29 -3.43 -20.28
N ILE A 13 -14.75 -4.35 -19.43
CA ILE A 13 -14.23 -4.48 -18.07
C ILE A 13 -12.77 -4.85 -18.27
N ASN A 14 -11.88 -3.86 -18.14
CA ASN A 14 -10.45 -4.04 -18.15
C ASN A 14 -10.12 -5.18 -17.21
N LYS A 15 -9.76 -6.32 -17.79
CA LYS A 15 -9.40 -7.53 -17.07
C LYS A 15 -8.25 -7.16 -16.14
N MET A 16 -8.53 -7.09 -14.85
CA MET A 16 -7.51 -6.75 -13.86
C MET A 16 -6.42 -7.82 -13.93
N ASN A 17 -5.22 -7.44 -14.33
CA ASN A 17 -4.05 -8.32 -14.28
C ASN A 17 -3.60 -8.44 -12.81
N VAL A 18 -4.32 -9.25 -12.06
CA VAL A 18 -3.96 -9.57 -10.68
C VAL A 18 -2.92 -10.67 -10.70
N ILE A 19 -1.77 -10.39 -10.10
CA ILE A 19 -0.70 -11.37 -9.93
C ILE A 19 -0.67 -11.75 -8.46
N THR A 20 -0.79 -13.05 -8.19
CA THR A 20 -0.72 -13.60 -6.84
C THR A 20 0.43 -14.57 -6.74
N LYS A 21 1.26 -14.42 -5.71
CA LYS A 21 2.33 -15.35 -5.33
C LYS A 21 2.12 -15.80 -3.89
N THR A 22 2.42 -17.05 -3.64
CA THR A 22 2.30 -17.67 -2.33
C THR A 22 3.64 -18.19 -1.88
N VAL A 23 4.02 -17.90 -0.64
CA VAL A 23 5.25 -18.35 0.00
C VAL A 23 4.88 -19.16 1.24
N GLU A 24 5.39 -20.39 1.33
CA GLU A 24 5.25 -21.22 2.52
C GLU A 24 6.46 -21.01 3.44
N LEU A 25 6.19 -20.73 4.70
CA LEU A 25 7.22 -20.60 5.73
C LEU A 25 7.57 -21.97 6.31
N PRO A 26 8.78 -22.14 6.87
CA PRO A 26 9.21 -23.41 7.47
C PRO A 26 8.33 -23.91 8.63
N ASP A 27 7.56 -23.01 9.24
CA ASP A 27 6.60 -23.29 10.32
C ASP A 27 5.20 -23.69 9.84
N GLY A 28 5.02 -23.86 8.53
CA GLY A 28 3.75 -24.24 7.90
C GLY A 28 2.77 -23.09 7.66
N ARG A 29 3.12 -21.85 8.01
CA ARG A 29 2.30 -20.68 7.67
C ARG A 29 2.53 -20.29 6.22
N THR A 30 1.48 -19.75 5.61
CA THR A 30 1.49 -19.33 4.21
C THR A 30 1.29 -17.82 4.12
N ILE A 31 2.15 -17.15 3.37
CA ILE A 31 2.01 -15.74 3.03
C ILE A 31 1.58 -15.64 1.57
N SER A 32 0.46 -14.98 1.30
CA SER A 32 0.06 -14.62 -0.05
C SER A 32 0.38 -13.15 -0.33
N ILE A 33 0.94 -12.90 -1.50
CA ILE A 33 1.32 -11.57 -2.00
C ILE A 33 0.52 -11.34 -3.28
N GLU A 34 -0.29 -10.29 -3.29
CA GLU A 34 -1.16 -9.95 -4.41
C GLU A 34 -0.89 -8.51 -4.86
N THR A 35 -0.78 -8.29 -6.17
CA THR A 35 -0.63 -6.96 -6.76
C THR A 35 -1.56 -6.77 -7.97
N GLY A 36 -1.83 -5.51 -8.32
CA GLY A 36 -2.66 -5.15 -9.48
C GLY A 36 -4.17 -5.05 -9.20
N LYS A 37 -4.62 -5.29 -7.97
CA LYS A 37 -6.04 -5.23 -7.59
C LYS A 37 -6.44 -3.92 -6.93
N LEU A 38 -5.68 -3.49 -5.94
CA LEU A 38 -5.95 -2.30 -5.12
C LEU A 38 -4.95 -1.19 -5.38
N ALA A 39 -5.29 0.03 -4.97
CA ALA A 39 -4.44 1.22 -5.02
C ALA A 39 -3.79 1.46 -6.39
N LYS A 40 -4.56 1.40 -7.47
CA LYS A 40 -4.07 1.52 -8.85
C LYS A 40 -3.48 2.90 -9.21
N GLN A 41 -3.71 3.90 -8.38
CA GLN A 41 -3.14 5.25 -8.57
C GLN A 41 -1.76 5.41 -7.94
N ALA A 42 -1.35 4.46 -7.09
CA ALA A 42 0.01 4.42 -6.56
C ALA A 42 0.97 3.87 -7.63
N ASP A 43 2.25 4.26 -7.55
CA ASP A 43 3.28 3.73 -8.45
C ASP A 43 3.53 2.24 -8.22
N GLY A 44 3.35 1.79 -6.99
CA GLY A 44 3.32 0.37 -6.62
C GLY A 44 2.35 0.10 -5.49
N ALA A 45 1.71 -1.06 -5.52
CA ALA A 45 0.81 -1.50 -4.46
C ALA A 45 0.85 -3.02 -4.31
N VAL A 46 0.92 -3.48 -3.08
CA VAL A 46 0.96 -4.90 -2.73
C VAL A 46 0.04 -5.17 -1.55
N MET A 47 -0.79 -6.19 -1.68
CA MET A 47 -1.58 -6.74 -0.59
C MET A 47 -0.88 -8.01 -0.09
N LEU A 48 -0.54 -8.01 1.19
CA LEU A 48 -0.02 -9.17 1.91
C LEU A 48 -1.11 -9.76 2.78
N ARG A 49 -1.20 -11.08 2.81
CA ARG A 49 -2.10 -11.78 3.72
C ARG A 49 -1.40 -12.97 4.34
N MET A 50 -1.53 -13.09 5.65
CA MET A 50 -1.10 -14.25 6.43
C MET A 50 -2.20 -14.59 7.42
N ASN A 51 -2.88 -15.70 7.22
CA ASN A 51 -4.09 -16.07 7.96
C ASN A 51 -5.15 -14.96 7.88
N ASP A 52 -5.58 -14.42 9.02
CA ASP A 52 -6.57 -13.34 9.14
C ASP A 52 -5.94 -11.94 9.13
N THR A 53 -4.62 -11.86 9.12
CA THR A 53 -3.90 -10.58 9.06
C THR A 53 -3.72 -10.17 7.60
N MET A 54 -4.11 -8.94 7.28
CA MET A 54 -3.95 -8.32 5.96
C MET A 54 -3.18 -7.01 6.09
N LEU A 55 -2.25 -6.78 5.16
CA LEU A 55 -1.47 -5.55 5.06
C LEU A 55 -1.52 -5.05 3.63
N LEU A 56 -1.98 -3.81 3.43
CA LEU A 56 -1.85 -3.11 2.16
C LEU A 56 -0.63 -2.18 2.24
N ALA A 57 0.33 -2.39 1.38
CA ALA A 57 1.49 -1.51 1.22
C ALA A 57 1.40 -0.79 -0.12
N THR A 58 1.58 0.52 -0.10
CA THR A 58 1.61 1.36 -1.30
C THR A 58 2.88 2.20 -1.32
N VAL A 59 3.37 2.48 -2.51
CA VAL A 59 4.50 3.37 -2.71
C VAL A 59 4.18 4.37 -3.82
N CYS A 60 4.53 5.64 -3.55
CA CYS A 60 4.48 6.71 -4.53
C CYS A 60 5.81 7.43 -4.50
N ALA A 61 6.35 7.75 -5.67
CA ALA A 61 7.61 8.47 -5.81
C ALA A 61 7.41 9.74 -6.64
N ALA A 62 8.11 10.82 -6.26
CA ALA A 62 8.19 12.00 -7.10
C ALA A 62 8.96 11.66 -8.40
N LYS A 63 8.55 12.27 -9.52
CA LYS A 63 9.22 12.06 -10.81
C LYS A 63 10.65 12.63 -10.84
N ASP A 64 10.83 13.78 -10.20
CA ASP A 64 12.09 14.51 -10.19
C ASP A 64 12.48 14.85 -8.75
N ALA A 65 13.78 14.88 -8.50
CA ALA A 65 14.35 15.37 -7.25
C ALA A 65 14.27 16.90 -7.18
N VAL A 66 14.04 17.43 -5.98
CA VAL A 66 14.11 18.88 -5.75
C VAL A 66 15.55 19.34 -5.97
N PRO A 67 15.81 20.39 -6.79
CA PRO A 67 17.16 20.90 -7.03
C PRO A 67 17.86 21.28 -5.71
N GLY A 68 19.10 20.83 -5.56
CA GLY A 68 19.92 21.09 -4.36
C GLY A 68 19.74 20.11 -3.22
N THR A 69 18.93 19.06 -3.40
CA THR A 69 18.79 17.99 -2.41
C THR A 69 19.92 16.97 -2.58
N ASP A 70 20.65 16.72 -1.51
CA ASP A 70 21.78 15.78 -1.45
C ASP A 70 21.46 14.47 -0.70
N PHE A 71 20.20 14.29 -0.32
CA PHE A 71 19.72 13.09 0.38
C PHE A 71 18.39 12.62 -0.24
N MET A 72 18.00 11.39 0.06
CA MET A 72 16.70 10.84 -0.34
C MET A 72 15.65 11.10 0.75
N PRO A 73 14.62 11.93 0.48
CA PRO A 73 13.48 12.08 1.38
C PRO A 73 12.61 10.81 1.32
N LEU A 74 12.70 9.96 2.33
CA LEU A 74 11.84 8.78 2.50
C LEU A 74 10.87 9.05 3.65
N GLN A 75 9.58 8.98 3.36
CA GLN A 75 8.53 9.06 4.36
C GLN A 75 7.81 7.73 4.43
N VAL A 76 7.71 7.17 5.63
CA VAL A 76 7.01 5.92 5.89
C VAL A 76 5.89 6.18 6.87
N GLU A 77 4.69 5.77 6.53
CA GLU A 77 3.52 5.78 7.40
C GLU A 77 3.02 4.34 7.59
N TYR A 78 2.74 3.97 8.82
CA TYR A 78 2.09 2.72 9.18
C TYR A 78 0.91 3.00 10.10
N ARG A 79 -0.23 2.41 9.79
CA ARG A 79 -1.46 2.58 10.55
C ARG A 79 -2.21 1.26 10.68
N GLU A 80 -2.60 0.96 11.90
CA GLU A 80 -3.54 -0.11 12.18
C GLU A 80 -4.98 0.40 12.08
N LYS A 81 -5.82 -0.30 11.32
CA LYS A 81 -7.18 0.12 11.04
C LYS A 81 -8.17 -0.61 11.93
N TYR A 82 -8.73 0.08 12.92
CA TYR A 82 -9.72 -0.47 13.85
C TYR A 82 -10.95 -1.04 13.15
N TYR A 83 -11.37 -0.44 12.06
CA TYR A 83 -12.52 -0.91 11.29
C TYR A 83 -12.29 -2.29 10.66
N ALA A 84 -11.05 -2.70 10.40
CA ALA A 84 -10.72 -4.02 9.89
C ALA A 84 -11.10 -5.14 10.89
N ALA A 85 -11.07 -4.82 12.18
CA ALA A 85 -11.53 -5.72 13.25
C ALA A 85 -12.97 -5.44 13.69
N GLY A 86 -13.73 -4.61 12.96
CA GLY A 86 -15.09 -4.23 13.30
C GLY A 86 -15.20 -3.41 14.59
N ARG A 87 -14.15 -2.68 14.97
CA ARG A 87 -14.06 -1.92 16.21
C ARG A 87 -13.93 -0.43 15.96
N PHE A 88 -14.31 0.37 16.96
CA PHE A 88 -14.05 1.80 17.00
C PHE A 88 -12.77 2.10 17.79
N PRO A 89 -12.04 3.19 17.49
CA PRO A 89 -10.94 3.67 18.32
C PRO A 89 -11.38 3.94 19.75
N GLY A 90 -10.53 3.63 20.75
CA GLY A 90 -10.84 3.75 22.17
C GLY A 90 -10.81 5.16 22.74
N GLY A 91 -10.38 6.18 21.97
CA GLY A 91 -10.28 7.56 22.43
C GLY A 91 -11.65 8.22 22.67
N PHE A 92 -11.63 9.38 23.34
CA PHE A 92 -12.83 10.18 23.66
C PHE A 92 -13.65 10.52 22.40
N THR A 93 -12.98 10.91 21.33
CA THR A 93 -13.62 11.27 20.05
C THR A 93 -14.08 10.09 19.22
N LYS A 94 -13.74 8.84 19.60
CA LYS A 94 -14.01 7.63 18.81
C LYS A 94 -13.51 7.69 17.37
N ARG A 95 -12.41 8.42 17.14
CA ARG A 95 -11.76 8.62 15.83
C ARG A 95 -10.32 8.17 15.88
N GLU A 96 -9.79 7.80 14.71
CA GLU A 96 -8.36 7.58 14.55
C GLU A 96 -7.63 8.92 14.77
N GLY A 97 -6.71 8.92 15.72
CA GLY A 97 -5.92 10.09 16.08
C GLY A 97 -4.51 10.03 15.51
N LYS A 98 -3.55 10.57 16.27
CA LYS A 98 -2.11 10.45 15.97
C LYS A 98 -1.69 8.99 16.07
N ALA A 99 -0.59 8.64 15.37
CA ALA A 99 0.03 7.32 15.49
C ALA A 99 0.42 7.08 16.96
N ASN A 100 0.21 5.86 17.42
CA ASN A 100 0.69 5.42 18.71
C ASN A 100 2.20 5.08 18.66
N ASP A 101 2.82 4.82 19.80
CA ASP A 101 4.26 4.57 19.87
C ASP A 101 4.66 3.30 19.11
N ASP A 102 3.83 2.26 19.11
CA ASP A 102 4.09 1.01 18.38
C ASP A 102 4.01 1.22 16.86
N GLU A 103 3.05 2.00 16.39
CA GLU A 103 2.96 2.39 14.98
C GLU A 103 4.17 3.20 14.54
N ILE A 104 4.63 4.15 15.38
CA ILE A 104 5.85 4.95 15.10
C ILE A 104 7.10 4.08 15.05
N LEU A 105 7.25 3.13 15.98
CA LEU A 105 8.38 2.19 15.97
C LEU A 105 8.35 1.29 14.73
N THR A 106 7.18 0.84 14.31
CA THR A 106 7.00 0.06 13.08
C THR A 106 7.41 0.88 11.85
N CYS A 107 6.99 2.15 11.74
CA CYS A 107 7.46 3.05 10.67
C CYS A 107 8.98 3.13 10.60
N ARG A 108 9.65 3.25 11.75
CA ARG A 108 11.12 3.31 11.83
C ARG A 108 11.79 2.02 11.39
N LEU A 109 11.20 0.86 11.72
CA LEU A 109 11.71 -0.44 11.27
C LEU A 109 11.58 -0.59 9.76
N VAL A 110 10.45 -0.18 9.18
CA VAL A 110 10.23 -0.19 7.73
C VAL A 110 11.21 0.75 7.03
N ASP A 111 11.37 1.98 7.51
CA ASP A 111 12.35 2.94 6.96
C ASP A 111 13.77 2.36 6.98
N ARG A 112 14.18 1.78 8.11
CA ARG A 112 15.50 1.16 8.27
C ARG A 112 15.73 0.00 7.30
N ALA A 113 14.69 -0.76 6.98
CA ALA A 113 14.78 -1.86 6.03
C ALA A 113 14.84 -1.39 4.58
N LEU A 114 14.07 -0.35 4.25
CA LEU A 114 13.93 0.14 2.87
C LEU A 114 15.07 1.07 2.43
N ARG A 115 15.51 1.97 3.30
CA ARG A 115 16.48 3.01 2.96
C ARG A 115 17.78 2.48 2.33
N PRO A 116 18.40 1.39 2.81
CA PRO A 116 19.62 0.84 2.21
C PRO A 116 19.42 0.22 0.82
N LEU A 117 18.18 -0.06 0.42
CA LEU A 117 17.88 -0.67 -0.87
C LEU A 117 17.90 0.33 -2.03
N PHE A 118 17.81 1.63 -1.73
CA PHE A 118 17.89 2.67 -2.73
C PHE A 118 19.34 2.98 -3.10
N PRO A 119 19.64 3.24 -4.39
CA PRO A 119 20.96 3.65 -4.80
C PRO A 119 21.34 5.03 -4.23
N SER A 120 22.61 5.25 -3.96
CA SER A 120 23.11 6.48 -3.33
C SER A 120 22.87 7.77 -4.13
N ASN A 121 22.64 7.64 -5.45
CA ASN A 121 22.33 8.73 -6.35
C ASN A 121 20.82 8.99 -6.53
N TYR A 122 19.97 8.31 -5.77
CA TYR A 122 18.52 8.52 -5.81
C TYR A 122 18.12 9.60 -4.80
N HIS A 123 17.58 10.72 -5.28
CA HIS A 123 17.22 11.88 -4.44
C HIS A 123 15.77 12.34 -4.60
N ALA A 124 14.96 11.60 -5.36
CA ALA A 124 13.54 11.88 -5.46
C ALA A 124 12.81 11.45 -4.18
N GLU A 125 11.77 12.19 -3.82
CA GLU A 125 10.95 11.91 -2.64
C GLU A 125 10.15 10.63 -2.81
N VAL A 126 10.10 9.79 -1.77
CA VAL A 126 9.37 8.51 -1.75
C VAL A 126 8.46 8.44 -0.54
N TYR A 127 7.19 8.13 -0.79
CA TYR A 127 6.18 7.87 0.22
C TYR A 127 5.81 6.39 0.23
N VAL A 128 5.89 5.78 1.42
CA VAL A 128 5.48 4.39 1.67
C VAL A 128 4.40 4.39 2.74
N ASN A 129 3.26 3.78 2.44
CA ASN A 129 2.12 3.67 3.35
C ASN A 129 1.61 2.23 3.36
#